data_f26844af7dbb83773e6963ee6956bf2d
#
_entry.id   f26844af7dbb83773e6963ee6956bf2d
#
_cell.length_a   1.000
_cell.length_b   1.000
_cell.length_c   1.000
_cell.angle_alpha   90.00
_cell.angle_beta   90.00
_cell.angle_gamma   90.00
#
_symmetry.space_group_name_H-M   'P 1'
#
loop_
_entity.id
_entity.type
_entity.pdbx_description
1 polymer ?
#
loop_
_entity_poly.entity_id
_entity_poly.type
_entity_poly.pdbx_seq_one_letter_code
_entity_poly.pdbx_strand_id
1 'polypeptide(L)'
;MDSKAQISAEFFIFVGLAFLIAIAFELIAVNQLTEFRLQKENEAVKDLALKLQRELLIAASVEDGYVRVFDIPNQLESINYSLTTLNSSITVQSKNSLYIISIPTSFGNISKGVNRINKTGGVIYIN
;
A
#
# COMPACT_ATOMS: atom_id res chain seq x y z
N MET A 1 -21.95 -43.44 -42.44
CA MET A 1 -21.91 -42.18 -41.64
C MET A 1 -21.38 -41.10 -42.53
N ASP A 2 -22.12 -40.04 -42.69
CA ASP A 2 -21.72 -38.96 -43.57
C ASP A 2 -20.49 -38.21 -43.00
N SER A 3 -19.43 -38.19 -43.77
CA SER A 3 -18.16 -37.51 -43.43
C SER A 3 -18.33 -36.05 -43.02
N LYS A 4 -19.42 -35.42 -43.52
CA LYS A 4 -19.79 -34.04 -43.14
C LYS A 4 -20.28 -33.92 -41.70
N ALA A 5 -21.01 -34.92 -41.18
CA ALA A 5 -21.48 -34.92 -39.80
C ALA A 5 -20.33 -35.13 -38.79
N GLN A 6 -19.35 -35.95 -39.15
CA GLN A 6 -18.19 -36.20 -38.33
C GLN A 6 -17.27 -34.93 -38.23
N ILE A 7 -17.02 -34.25 -39.35
CA ILE A 7 -16.25 -32.99 -39.38
C ILE A 7 -16.94 -31.91 -38.53
N SER A 8 -18.26 -31.83 -38.56
CA SER A 8 -19.03 -30.89 -37.74
C SER A 8 -18.86 -31.17 -36.24
N ALA A 9 -18.92 -32.43 -35.83
CA ALA A 9 -18.75 -32.85 -34.45
C ALA A 9 -17.36 -32.55 -33.91
N GLU A 10 -16.33 -32.87 -34.70
CA GLU A 10 -14.94 -32.55 -34.36
C GLU A 10 -14.72 -31.03 -34.20
N PHE A 11 -15.28 -30.24 -35.09
CA PHE A 11 -15.20 -28.79 -34.99
C PHE A 11 -15.79 -28.26 -33.68
N PHE A 12 -16.98 -28.74 -33.26
CA PHE A 12 -17.59 -28.33 -32.00
C PHE A 12 -16.77 -28.73 -30.78
N ILE A 13 -16.12 -29.88 -30.81
CA ILE A 13 -15.22 -30.33 -29.73
C ILE A 13 -14.00 -29.40 -29.62
N PHE A 14 -13.38 -29.02 -30.74
CA PHE A 14 -12.23 -28.10 -30.73
C PHE A 14 -12.63 -26.70 -30.25
N VAL A 15 -13.77 -26.19 -30.70
CA VAL A 15 -14.28 -24.89 -30.25
C VAL A 15 -14.58 -24.93 -28.76
N GLY A 16 -15.25 -25.98 -28.27
CA GLY A 16 -15.53 -26.16 -26.84
C GLY A 16 -14.27 -26.23 -25.99
N LEU A 17 -13.25 -26.97 -26.46
CA LEU A 17 -11.96 -27.05 -25.78
C LEU A 17 -11.25 -25.68 -25.75
N ALA A 18 -11.28 -24.93 -26.86
CA ALA A 18 -10.72 -23.59 -26.92
C ALA A 18 -11.37 -22.63 -25.92
N PHE A 19 -12.71 -22.69 -25.77
CA PHE A 19 -13.44 -21.92 -24.77
C PHE A 19 -13.05 -22.30 -23.34
N LEU A 20 -12.91 -23.59 -23.04
CA LEU A 20 -12.49 -24.04 -21.72
C LEU A 20 -11.09 -23.53 -21.36
N ILE A 21 -10.17 -23.56 -22.31
CA ILE A 21 -8.82 -23.01 -22.12
C ILE A 21 -8.89 -21.50 -21.88
N ALA A 22 -9.69 -20.76 -22.67
CA ALA A 22 -9.84 -19.32 -22.51
C ALA A 22 -10.37 -18.95 -21.12
N ILE A 23 -11.42 -19.65 -20.63
CA ILE A 23 -11.97 -19.44 -19.29
C ILE A 23 -10.92 -19.74 -18.20
N ALA A 24 -10.14 -20.81 -18.34
CA ALA A 24 -9.10 -21.12 -17.39
C ALA A 24 -8.03 -20.02 -17.33
N PHE A 25 -7.62 -19.45 -18.47
CA PHE A 25 -6.70 -18.31 -18.52
C PHE A 25 -7.28 -17.05 -17.86
N GLU A 26 -8.56 -16.75 -18.10
CA GLU A 26 -9.21 -15.59 -17.46
C GLU A 26 -9.21 -15.72 -15.94
N LEU A 27 -9.53 -16.88 -15.39
CA LEU A 27 -9.55 -17.11 -13.95
C LEU A 27 -8.15 -16.91 -13.32
N ILE A 28 -7.11 -17.41 -13.97
CA ILE A 28 -5.73 -17.23 -13.52
C ILE A 28 -5.34 -15.74 -13.57
N ALA A 29 -5.66 -15.05 -14.66
CA ALA A 29 -5.32 -13.64 -14.84
C ALA A 29 -6.00 -12.73 -13.80
N VAL A 30 -7.26 -12.97 -13.48
CA VAL A 30 -8.01 -12.21 -12.46
C VAL A 30 -7.40 -12.42 -11.07
N ASN A 31 -7.03 -13.63 -10.71
CA ASN A 31 -6.39 -13.91 -9.42
C ASN A 31 -5.04 -13.22 -9.30
N GLN A 32 -4.19 -13.31 -10.32
CA GLN A 32 -2.88 -12.63 -10.32
C GLN A 32 -3.01 -11.10 -10.23
N LEU A 33 -3.98 -10.52 -10.91
CA LEU A 33 -4.23 -9.07 -10.86
C LEU A 33 -4.65 -8.62 -9.46
N THR A 34 -5.46 -9.43 -8.77
CA THR A 34 -5.91 -9.15 -7.40
C THR A 34 -4.73 -9.21 -6.42
N GLU A 35 -3.90 -10.24 -6.50
CA GLU A 35 -2.71 -10.38 -5.66
C GLU A 35 -1.73 -9.22 -5.89
N PHE A 36 -1.49 -8.83 -7.14
CA PHE A 36 -0.64 -7.71 -7.48
C PHE A 36 -1.13 -6.38 -6.88
N ARG A 37 -2.44 -6.13 -6.91
CA ARG A 37 -3.04 -4.94 -6.28
C ARG A 37 -2.85 -4.93 -4.77
N LEU A 38 -3.04 -6.07 -4.11
CA LEU A 38 -2.84 -6.21 -2.67
C LEU A 38 -1.37 -5.99 -2.28
N GLN A 39 -0.43 -6.54 -3.03
CA GLN A 39 1.00 -6.31 -2.82
C GLN A 39 1.35 -4.83 -2.96
N LYS A 40 0.86 -4.17 -4.01
CA LYS A 40 1.09 -2.75 -4.25
C LYS A 40 0.53 -1.88 -3.12
N GLU A 41 -0.66 -2.21 -2.61
CA GLU A 41 -1.26 -1.54 -1.45
C GLU A 41 -0.39 -1.71 -0.20
N ASN A 42 0.08 -2.92 0.08
CA ASN A 42 0.95 -3.22 1.20
C ASN A 42 2.28 -2.45 1.12
N GLU A 43 2.90 -2.41 -0.06
CA GLU A 43 4.14 -1.67 -0.29
C GLU A 43 3.95 -0.17 -0.08
N ALA A 44 2.89 0.42 -0.62
CA ALA A 44 2.60 1.84 -0.48
C ALA A 44 2.38 2.25 0.99
N VAL A 45 1.64 1.44 1.77
CA VAL A 45 1.41 1.65 3.20
C VAL A 45 2.71 1.54 3.99
N LYS A 46 3.52 0.52 3.71
CA LYS A 46 4.82 0.29 4.32
C LYS A 46 5.80 1.43 4.01
N ASP A 47 5.88 1.85 2.76
CA ASP A 47 6.80 2.92 2.32
C ASP A 47 6.47 4.26 2.99
N LEU A 48 5.18 4.58 3.13
CA LEU A 48 4.77 5.76 3.89
C LEU A 48 5.20 5.66 5.35
N ALA A 49 4.94 4.53 6.02
CA ALA A 49 5.34 4.33 7.41
C ALA A 49 6.86 4.48 7.60
N LEU A 50 7.66 3.87 6.71
CA LEU A 50 9.12 3.98 6.74
C LEU A 50 9.61 5.40 6.44
N LYS A 51 8.93 6.14 5.56
CA LYS A 51 9.24 7.55 5.31
C LYS A 51 9.02 8.38 6.57
N LEU A 52 7.88 8.21 7.25
CA LEU A 52 7.57 8.92 8.49
C LEU A 52 8.56 8.58 9.60
N GLN A 53 8.91 7.32 9.75
CA GLN A 53 9.93 6.89 10.71
C GLN A 53 11.27 7.58 10.44
N ARG A 54 11.71 7.64 9.18
CA ARG A 54 12.98 8.31 8.81
C ARG A 54 12.97 9.79 9.17
N GLU A 55 11.88 10.51 8.92
CA GLU A 55 11.78 11.93 9.27
C GLU A 55 11.94 12.13 10.80
N LEU A 56 11.34 11.27 11.61
CA LEU A 56 11.45 11.34 13.06
C LEU A 56 12.81 10.88 13.60
N LEU A 57 13.42 9.86 12.98
CA LEU A 57 14.77 9.43 13.33
C LEU A 57 15.82 10.51 13.03
N ILE A 58 15.67 11.22 11.92
CA ILE A 58 16.51 12.38 11.60
C ILE A 58 16.33 13.45 12.68
N ALA A 59 15.10 13.80 13.02
CA ALA A 59 14.84 14.77 14.10
C ALA A 59 15.43 14.33 15.44
N ALA A 60 15.39 13.04 15.75
CA ALA A 60 16.00 12.51 16.98
C ALA A 60 17.53 12.65 17.01
N SER A 61 18.17 12.48 15.85
CA SER A 61 19.65 12.49 15.73
C SER A 61 20.28 13.86 15.62
N VAL A 62 19.51 14.91 15.35
CA VAL A 62 20.02 16.29 15.18
C VAL A 62 19.94 17.06 16.51
N GLU A 63 20.66 18.17 16.61
CA GLU A 63 20.65 19.04 17.79
C GLU A 63 19.31 19.80 17.96
N ASP A 64 19.12 20.38 19.13
CA ASP A 64 17.98 21.23 19.43
C ASP A 64 17.89 22.45 18.50
N GLY A 65 16.69 22.87 18.20
CA GLY A 65 16.41 23.92 17.21
C GLY A 65 16.14 23.40 15.81
N TYR A 66 16.23 22.07 15.60
CA TYR A 66 15.84 21.46 14.32
C TYR A 66 14.36 21.67 14.02
N VAL A 67 14.09 22.16 12.81
CA VAL A 67 12.73 22.33 12.29
C VAL A 67 12.64 21.70 10.91
N ARG A 68 11.65 20.86 10.71
CA ARG A 68 11.37 20.22 9.44
C ARG A 68 9.88 20.32 9.09
N VAL A 69 9.59 20.74 7.86
CA VAL A 69 8.25 20.72 7.29
C VAL A 69 8.21 19.68 6.20
N PHE A 70 7.19 18.83 6.21
CA PHE A 70 6.98 17.79 5.20
C PHE A 70 5.49 17.61 4.94
N ASP A 71 5.18 17.13 3.74
CA ASP A 71 3.81 16.90 3.31
C ASP A 71 3.51 15.40 3.21
N ILE A 72 2.31 15.02 3.66
CA ILE A 72 1.79 13.67 3.60
C ILE A 72 0.60 13.66 2.64
N PRO A 73 0.62 12.84 1.59
CA PRO A 73 -0.43 12.82 0.59
C PRO A 73 -1.78 12.41 1.19
N ASN A 74 -2.86 12.96 0.69
CA ASN A 74 -4.21 12.61 1.14
C ASN A 74 -4.59 11.17 0.77
N GLN A 75 -4.01 10.64 -0.29
CA GLN A 75 -4.19 9.27 -0.79
C GLN A 75 -2.85 8.71 -1.25
N LEU A 76 -2.66 7.39 -1.12
CA LEU A 76 -1.52 6.65 -1.66
C LEU A 76 -1.96 5.99 -2.96
N GLU A 77 -1.52 6.51 -4.11
CA GLU A 77 -1.86 5.94 -5.43
C GLU A 77 -3.36 5.61 -5.60
N SER A 78 -4.25 6.54 -5.19
CA SER A 78 -5.72 6.37 -5.15
C SER A 78 -6.24 5.46 -4.03
N ILE A 79 -5.39 5.03 -3.09
CA ILE A 79 -5.77 4.24 -1.93
C ILE A 79 -6.06 5.17 -0.75
N ASN A 80 -7.23 5.02 -0.16
CA ASN A 80 -7.57 5.72 1.08
C ASN A 80 -6.88 5.02 2.25
N TYR A 81 -6.32 5.79 3.15
CA TYR A 81 -5.66 5.29 4.36
C TYR A 81 -5.95 6.21 5.55
N SER A 82 -5.68 5.72 6.73
CA SER A 82 -5.69 6.48 7.99
C SER A 82 -4.31 6.44 8.64
N LEU A 83 -4.03 7.50 9.40
CA LEU A 83 -2.83 7.63 10.22
C LEU A 83 -3.24 7.74 11.68
N THR A 84 -2.54 7.02 12.54
CA THR A 84 -2.67 7.15 13.99
C THR A 84 -1.27 7.23 14.58
N THR A 85 -1.03 8.25 15.38
CA THR A 85 0.24 8.45 16.09
C THR A 85 0.01 8.20 17.57
N LEU A 86 0.81 7.33 18.13
CA LEU A 86 1.00 7.17 19.57
C LEU A 86 2.41 7.67 19.92
N ASN A 87 2.68 7.92 21.20
CA ASN A 87 3.94 8.53 21.64
C ASN A 87 5.23 7.89 21.10
N SER A 88 5.18 6.59 20.78
CA SER A 88 6.33 5.80 20.32
C SER A 88 6.04 4.94 19.09
N SER A 89 4.89 5.10 18.45
CA SER A 89 4.53 4.33 17.25
C SER A 89 3.64 5.11 16.30
N ILE A 90 3.75 4.79 15.02
CA ILE A 90 2.84 5.22 13.96
C ILE A 90 2.16 4.01 13.37
N THR A 91 0.86 4.10 13.21
CA THR A 91 0.04 3.11 12.50
C THR A 91 -0.46 3.73 11.20
N VAL A 92 -0.16 3.07 10.10
CA VAL A 92 -0.71 3.39 8.78
C VAL A 92 -1.63 2.26 8.38
N GLN A 93 -2.89 2.56 8.13
CA GLN A 93 -3.92 1.57 7.82
C GLN A 93 -4.68 1.95 6.55
N SER A 94 -4.80 1.01 5.64
CA SER A 94 -5.72 1.05 4.50
C SER A 94 -6.83 0.01 4.67
N LYS A 95 -7.64 -0.21 3.65
CA LYS A 95 -8.72 -1.21 3.68
C LYS A 95 -8.19 -2.64 3.88
N ASN A 96 -7.07 -2.98 3.22
CA ASN A 96 -6.55 -4.34 3.18
C ASN A 96 -5.15 -4.47 3.80
N SER A 97 -4.58 -3.38 4.29
CA SER A 97 -3.21 -3.36 4.82
C SER A 97 -3.12 -2.55 6.10
N LEU A 98 -2.34 -3.05 7.05
CA LEU A 98 -2.02 -2.40 8.31
C LEU A 98 -0.52 -2.49 8.52
N TYR A 99 0.13 -1.35 8.79
CA TYR A 99 1.53 -1.31 9.13
C TYR A 99 1.77 -0.46 10.39
N ILE A 100 2.42 -1.05 11.39
CA ILE A 100 2.76 -0.39 12.65
C ILE A 100 4.27 -0.31 12.74
N ILE A 101 4.79 0.88 13.02
CA ILE A 101 6.22 1.10 13.12
C ILE A 101 6.56 1.90 14.38
N SER A 102 7.65 1.51 15.04
CA SER A 102 8.16 2.24 16.18
C SER A 102 8.88 3.52 15.74
N ILE A 103 8.67 4.59 16.50
CA ILE A 103 9.29 5.89 16.29
C ILE A 103 9.94 6.38 17.58
N PRO A 104 10.89 7.33 17.53
CA PRO A 104 11.34 8.04 18.72
C PRO A 104 10.17 8.69 19.44
N THR A 105 10.24 8.71 20.78
CA THR A 105 9.21 9.35 21.59
C THR A 105 8.99 10.79 21.12
N SER A 106 7.77 11.10 20.76
CA SER A 106 7.37 12.40 20.21
C SER A 106 6.01 12.81 20.75
N PHE A 107 5.77 14.11 20.82
CA PHE A 107 4.51 14.69 21.27
C PHE A 107 3.80 15.37 20.09
N GLY A 108 2.50 15.16 19.99
CA GLY A 108 1.66 15.63 18.90
C GLY A 108 1.24 14.51 17.97
N ASN A 109 0.53 14.87 16.91
CA ASN A 109 -0.05 13.92 15.96
C ASN A 109 0.38 14.25 14.54
N ILE A 110 0.75 13.21 13.79
CA ILE A 110 0.94 13.31 12.36
C ILE A 110 -0.43 13.24 11.68
N SER A 111 -0.67 14.13 10.74
CA SER A 111 -1.90 14.18 9.96
C SER A 111 -1.60 14.23 8.46
N LYS A 112 -2.61 13.95 7.64
CA LYS A 112 -2.50 14.15 6.20
C LYS A 112 -2.32 15.63 5.88
N GLY A 113 -1.55 15.94 4.84
CA GLY A 113 -1.16 17.29 4.49
C GLY A 113 0.14 17.73 5.16
N VAL A 114 0.28 19.02 5.37
CA VAL A 114 1.51 19.63 5.88
C VAL A 114 1.68 19.36 7.38
N ASN A 115 2.84 18.82 7.74
CA ASN A 115 3.25 18.58 9.12
C ASN A 115 4.56 19.29 9.40
N ARG A 116 4.75 19.68 10.65
CA ARG A 116 5.98 20.32 11.12
C ARG A 116 6.55 19.55 12.32
N ILE A 117 7.81 19.19 12.21
CA ILE A 117 8.59 18.64 13.32
C ILE A 117 9.45 19.76 13.89
N ASN A 118 9.46 19.88 15.21
CA ASN A 118 10.35 20.79 15.95
C ASN A 118 11.01 20.03 17.10
N LYS A 119 12.33 20.21 17.27
CA LYS A 119 13.06 19.65 18.41
C LYS A 119 13.49 20.73 19.35
N THR A 120 13.09 20.62 20.61
CA THR A 120 13.42 21.57 21.66
C THR A 120 13.63 20.83 22.99
N GLY A 121 14.76 21.10 23.68
CA GLY A 121 15.10 20.46 24.95
C GLY A 121 15.21 18.95 24.85
N GLY A 122 15.69 18.41 23.73
CA GLY A 122 15.82 16.97 23.48
C GLY A 122 14.47 16.29 23.12
N VAL A 123 13.36 17.03 23.07
CA VAL A 123 12.02 16.49 22.81
C VAL A 123 11.54 16.85 21.40
N ILE A 124 10.91 15.89 20.74
CA ILE A 124 10.33 16.04 19.40
C ILE A 124 8.87 16.39 19.51
N TYR A 125 8.49 17.50 18.91
CA TYR A 125 7.11 17.97 18.82
C TYR A 125 6.64 17.91 17.36
N ILE A 126 5.43 17.42 17.16
CA ILE A 126 4.76 17.29 15.87
C ILE A 126 3.43 18.05 15.96
N ASN A 127 3.11 18.80 14.94
CA ASN A 127 1.83 19.49 14.84
C ASN A 127 1.13 19.19 13.51
#